data_b59ee11d8fd2a9340a90cd6765da8ee8
#
_entry.id   b59ee11d8fd2a9340a90cd6765da8ee8
#
_cell.length_a   1.000
_cell.length_b   1.000
_cell.length_c   1.000
_cell.angle_alpha   90.00
_cell.angle_beta   90.00
_cell.angle_gamma   90.00
#
_symmetry.space_group_name_H-M   'P 1'
#
loop_
_entity.id
_entity.type
_entity.pdbx_description
1 polymer ?
#
loop_
_entity_poly.entity_id
_entity_poly.type
_entity_poly.pdbx_seq_one_letter_code
_entity_poly.pdbx_strand_id
1 'polypeptide(L)'
;MRSWVLLSLVLAGCAPTVAETRQADARQAKSDAKLARALQGLTPGPAQTCLSSIDRRNARIETYGSTTLYRVGRDRVFRNDMNGGCGTNTIDPIYVTQTPSTQLCRGDIAQLIDRASRFPIGSCAYGDFVPYTRAR
;
A
#
# COMPACT_ATOMS: atom_id res chain seq x y z
N MET A 1 -3.30 44.35 -43.73
CA MET A 1 -4.22 43.40 -43.08
C MET A 1 -3.40 42.22 -42.61
N ARG A 2 -3.12 42.14 -41.29
CA ARG A 2 -2.25 41.11 -40.71
C ARG A 2 -3.14 40.07 -40.04
N SER A 3 -3.31 38.88 -40.68
CA SER A 3 -4.03 37.73 -40.13
C SER A 3 -3.21 37.12 -39.00
N TRP A 4 -3.68 37.23 -37.78
CA TRP A 4 -3.16 36.49 -36.64
C TRP A 4 -3.89 35.15 -36.58
N VAL A 5 -3.19 34.10 -36.96
CA VAL A 5 -3.65 32.73 -36.74
C VAL A 5 -3.33 32.39 -35.30
N LEU A 6 -4.36 32.33 -34.46
CA LEU A 6 -4.29 31.84 -33.09
C LEU A 6 -4.15 30.32 -33.14
N LEU A 7 -2.94 29.83 -32.91
CA LEU A 7 -2.63 28.40 -32.74
C LEU A 7 -3.07 27.98 -31.33
N SER A 8 -4.31 27.45 -31.20
CA SER A 8 -4.81 26.91 -29.97
C SER A 8 -4.14 25.56 -29.72
N LEU A 9 -3.14 25.51 -28.84
CA LEU A 9 -2.56 24.29 -28.31
C LEU A 9 -3.62 23.59 -27.41
N VAL A 10 -4.22 22.53 -27.92
CA VAL A 10 -5.05 21.61 -27.12
C VAL A 10 -4.11 20.76 -26.28
N LEU A 11 -3.94 21.09 -25.01
CA LEU A 11 -3.33 20.19 -24.02
C LEU A 11 -4.32 19.04 -23.78
N ALA A 12 -4.16 17.95 -24.53
CA ALA A 12 -4.79 16.67 -24.21
C ALA A 12 -4.14 16.14 -22.91
N GLY A 13 -4.72 16.51 -21.78
CA GLY A 13 -4.32 15.97 -20.48
C GLY A 13 -4.55 14.45 -20.47
N CYS A 14 -3.57 13.68 -19.97
CA CYS A 14 -3.70 12.25 -19.69
C CYS A 14 -4.68 12.03 -18.54
N ALA A 15 -5.96 12.25 -18.77
CA ALA A 15 -7.01 11.87 -17.84
C ALA A 15 -7.29 10.36 -18.00
N PRO A 16 -7.39 9.60 -16.91
CA PRO A 16 -7.75 8.18 -17.00
C PRO A 16 -9.11 8.02 -17.66
N THR A 17 -9.25 7.02 -18.50
CA THR A 17 -10.52 6.73 -19.16
C THR A 17 -11.53 6.16 -18.16
N VAL A 18 -12.81 6.28 -18.45
CA VAL A 18 -13.89 5.71 -17.60
C VAL A 18 -13.70 4.20 -17.42
N ALA A 19 -13.19 3.50 -18.43
CA ALA A 19 -12.92 2.06 -18.36
C ALA A 19 -11.78 1.75 -17.38
N GLU A 20 -10.68 2.52 -17.41
CA GLU A 20 -9.55 2.37 -16.49
C GLU A 20 -9.95 2.64 -15.04
N THR A 21 -10.75 3.68 -14.81
CA THR A 21 -11.31 4.01 -13.48
C THR A 21 -12.15 2.85 -12.94
N ARG A 22 -13.09 2.33 -13.74
CA ARG A 22 -13.91 1.18 -13.33
C ARG A 22 -13.10 -0.07 -13.03
N GLN A 23 -12.02 -0.33 -13.79
CA GLN A 23 -11.15 -1.47 -13.51
C GLN A 23 -10.34 -1.26 -12.23
N ALA A 24 -9.90 -0.04 -11.95
CA ALA A 24 -9.21 0.30 -10.71
C ALA A 24 -10.14 0.11 -9.50
N ASP A 25 -11.36 0.61 -9.57
CA ASP A 25 -12.38 0.47 -8.52
C ASP A 25 -12.74 -1.00 -8.26
N ALA A 26 -12.89 -1.80 -9.30
CA ALA A 26 -13.18 -3.23 -9.16
C ALA A 26 -12.01 -4.00 -8.51
N ARG A 27 -10.76 -3.64 -8.83
CA ARG A 27 -9.58 -4.22 -8.19
C ARG A 27 -9.49 -3.82 -6.72
N GLN A 28 -9.75 -2.56 -6.40
CA GLN A 28 -9.76 -2.06 -5.03
C GLN A 28 -10.84 -2.78 -4.21
N ALA A 29 -12.07 -2.87 -4.70
CA ALA A 29 -13.17 -3.57 -4.03
C ALA A 29 -12.83 -5.05 -3.76
N LYS A 30 -12.17 -5.73 -4.71
CA LYS A 30 -11.70 -7.11 -4.52
C LYS A 30 -10.62 -7.23 -3.44
N SER A 31 -9.71 -6.27 -3.39
CA SER A 31 -8.67 -6.18 -2.36
C SER A 31 -9.27 -5.97 -0.98
N ASP A 32 -10.21 -5.03 -0.87
CA ASP A 32 -10.89 -4.71 0.38
C ASP A 32 -11.71 -5.89 0.91
N ALA A 33 -12.38 -6.63 0.03
CA ALA A 33 -13.10 -7.85 0.41
C ALA A 33 -12.16 -8.94 0.95
N LYS A 34 -10.97 -9.09 0.37
CA LYS A 34 -9.95 -10.02 0.87
C LYS A 34 -9.39 -9.57 2.22
N LEU A 35 -9.11 -8.28 2.37
CA LEU A 35 -8.65 -7.69 3.62
C LEU A 35 -9.67 -7.90 4.75
N ALA A 36 -10.94 -7.63 4.48
CA ALA A 36 -12.03 -7.85 5.45
C ALA A 36 -12.09 -9.31 5.92
N ARG A 37 -11.95 -10.27 5.00
CA ARG A 37 -11.90 -11.71 5.34
C ARG A 37 -10.66 -12.05 6.17
N ALA A 38 -9.50 -11.46 5.85
CA ALA A 38 -8.25 -11.71 6.57
C ALA A 38 -8.28 -11.20 8.02
N LEU A 39 -9.09 -10.18 8.30
CA LEU A 39 -9.30 -9.58 9.62
C LEU A 39 -10.56 -10.10 10.34
N GLN A 40 -11.32 -10.99 9.72
CA GLN A 40 -12.56 -11.51 10.29
C GLN A 40 -12.32 -12.21 11.64
N GLY A 41 -13.12 -11.86 12.65
CA GLY A 41 -13.01 -12.40 14.01
C GLY A 41 -11.86 -11.83 14.84
N LEU A 42 -11.20 -10.78 14.33
CA LEU A 42 -10.18 -10.05 15.07
C LEU A 42 -10.71 -8.69 15.47
N THR A 43 -10.31 -8.20 16.65
CA THR A 43 -10.69 -6.90 17.19
C THR A 43 -9.50 -5.95 17.14
N PRO A 44 -9.67 -4.72 16.60
CA PRO A 44 -8.60 -3.72 16.58
C PRO A 44 -8.32 -3.19 17.98
N GLY A 45 -7.04 -3.00 18.28
CA GLY A 45 -6.55 -2.29 19.45
C GLY A 45 -6.07 -0.87 19.12
N PRO A 46 -5.48 -0.17 20.08
CA PRO A 46 -4.95 1.17 19.86
C PRO A 46 -3.79 1.16 18.86
N ALA A 47 -3.80 2.15 17.97
CA ALA A 47 -2.73 2.32 16.99
C ALA A 47 -1.40 2.62 17.68
N GLN A 48 -0.32 2.10 17.13
CA GLN A 48 1.05 2.35 17.58
C GLN A 48 1.90 2.89 16.42
N THR A 49 2.88 3.69 16.75
CA THR A 49 3.74 4.35 15.75
C THR A 49 4.71 3.38 15.08
N CYS A 50 5.19 2.37 15.80
CA CYS A 50 6.21 1.45 15.32
C CYS A 50 5.82 -0.02 15.54
N LEU A 51 6.26 -0.87 14.62
CA LEU A 51 6.27 -2.31 14.77
C LEU A 51 7.64 -2.74 15.29
N SER A 52 7.67 -3.54 16.36
CA SER A 52 8.93 -3.99 16.96
C SER A 52 9.75 -4.85 15.99
N SER A 53 11.07 -4.83 16.15
CA SER A 53 11.97 -5.65 15.34
C SER A 53 11.71 -7.16 15.49
N ILE A 54 11.25 -7.60 16.65
CA ILE A 54 10.89 -8.99 16.94
C ILE A 54 9.63 -9.36 16.16
N ASP A 55 8.57 -8.55 16.27
CA ASP A 55 7.32 -8.80 15.55
C ASP A 55 7.54 -8.77 14.05
N ARG A 56 8.29 -7.77 13.54
CA ARG A 56 8.63 -7.67 12.12
C ARG A 56 9.34 -8.93 11.59
N ARG A 57 10.33 -9.45 12.31
CA ARG A 57 11.09 -10.64 11.86
C ARG A 57 10.26 -11.92 11.89
N ASN A 58 9.31 -12.01 12.82
CA ASN A 58 8.46 -13.19 12.99
C ASN A 58 7.13 -13.09 12.22
N ALA A 59 6.88 -11.97 11.55
CA ALA A 59 5.65 -11.76 10.83
C ALA A 59 5.67 -12.41 9.44
N ARG A 60 4.56 -13.05 9.10
CA ARG A 60 4.20 -13.30 7.71
C ARG A 60 3.55 -12.04 7.15
N ILE A 61 4.05 -11.56 6.03
CA ILE A 61 3.58 -10.34 5.38
C ILE A 61 2.57 -10.69 4.30
N GLU A 62 1.40 -10.05 4.35
CA GLU A 62 0.32 -10.19 3.37
C GLU A 62 -0.09 -8.78 2.90
N THR A 63 -0.17 -8.55 1.58
CA THR A 63 -0.48 -7.23 1.03
C THR A 63 -1.84 -7.23 0.33
N TYR A 64 -2.63 -6.19 0.59
CA TYR A 64 -3.97 -5.96 0.05
C TYR A 64 -4.09 -4.51 -0.44
N GLY A 65 -3.78 -4.28 -1.71
CA GLY A 65 -3.68 -2.92 -2.24
C GLY A 65 -2.60 -2.11 -1.51
N SER A 66 -2.98 -0.98 -0.90
CA SER A 66 -2.09 -0.14 -0.09
C SER A 66 -1.98 -0.59 1.38
N THR A 67 -2.74 -1.61 1.78
CA THR A 67 -2.71 -2.14 3.14
C THR A 67 -1.80 -3.37 3.24
N THR A 68 -0.94 -3.39 4.25
CA THR A 68 -0.09 -4.54 4.57
C THR A 68 -0.46 -5.09 5.95
N LEU A 69 -0.62 -6.40 6.03
CA LEU A 69 -0.81 -7.13 7.28
C LEU A 69 0.47 -7.85 7.67
N TYR A 70 0.92 -7.63 8.90
CA TYR A 70 2.01 -8.34 9.56
C TYR A 70 1.40 -9.35 10.53
N ARG A 71 1.32 -10.61 10.11
CA ARG A 71 0.73 -11.68 10.92
C ARG A 71 1.79 -12.33 11.79
N VAL A 72 1.68 -12.12 13.11
CA VAL A 72 2.61 -12.66 14.11
C VAL A 72 1.93 -13.81 14.86
N GLY A 73 2.34 -15.03 14.53
CA GLY A 73 1.70 -16.21 15.09
C GLY A 73 0.24 -16.40 14.63
N ARG A 74 -0.60 -16.96 15.50
CA ARG A 74 -1.99 -17.33 15.17
C ARG A 74 -3.01 -16.22 15.48
N ASP A 75 -2.74 -15.42 16.50
CA ASP A 75 -3.77 -14.59 17.14
C ASP A 75 -3.49 -13.09 17.10
N ARG A 76 -2.36 -12.68 16.51
CA ARG A 76 -1.99 -11.27 16.45
C ARG A 76 -1.61 -10.86 15.02
N VAL A 77 -2.25 -9.80 14.54
CA VAL A 77 -1.99 -9.21 13.23
C VAL A 77 -1.82 -7.70 13.42
N PHE A 78 -0.82 -7.11 12.78
CA PHE A 78 -0.70 -5.66 12.70
C PHE A 78 -1.09 -5.22 11.29
N ARG A 79 -2.07 -4.32 11.20
CA ARG A 79 -2.46 -3.65 9.97
C ARG A 79 -1.68 -2.37 9.82
N ASN A 80 -1.14 -2.14 8.64
CA ASN A 80 -0.52 -0.88 8.26
C ASN A 80 -1.12 -0.42 6.94
N ASP A 81 -1.70 0.77 6.93
CA ASP A 81 -2.18 1.42 5.72
C ASP A 81 -1.09 2.36 5.22
N MET A 82 -0.52 2.04 4.07
CA MET A 82 0.56 2.82 3.49
C MET A 82 0.02 4.01 2.70
N ASN A 83 0.72 5.14 2.79
CA ASN A 83 0.41 6.35 2.06
C ASN A 83 1.33 6.51 0.84
N GLY A 84 0.78 6.95 -0.29
CA GLY A 84 1.53 7.17 -1.53
C GLY A 84 1.31 6.07 -2.56
N GLY A 85 2.34 5.76 -3.35
CA GLY A 85 2.23 4.91 -4.53
C GLY A 85 2.23 3.39 -4.30
N CYS A 86 2.07 2.91 -3.07
CA CYS A 86 1.91 1.49 -2.79
C CYS A 86 0.45 1.06 -2.97
N GLY A 87 0.19 0.15 -3.79
CA GLY A 87 -1.17 -0.26 -4.21
C GLY A 87 -1.28 -0.25 -5.71
N THR A 88 -0.15 -0.09 -6.36
CA THR A 88 -0.04 -0.14 -7.81
C THR A 88 -0.46 -1.51 -8.36
N ASN A 89 -0.83 -1.52 -9.62
CA ASN A 89 -1.30 -2.69 -10.36
C ASN A 89 -0.25 -3.80 -10.56
N THR A 90 0.91 -3.66 -9.95
CA THR A 90 2.02 -4.59 -10.11
C THR A 90 1.80 -5.83 -9.26
N ILE A 91 1.87 -6.97 -9.90
CA ILE A 91 1.72 -8.27 -9.25
C ILE A 91 3.01 -8.56 -8.48
N ASP A 92 2.89 -8.66 -7.13
CA ASP A 92 3.94 -9.12 -6.24
C ASP A 92 5.27 -8.32 -6.30
N PRO A 93 5.27 -7.01 -6.01
CA PRO A 93 6.49 -6.21 -5.97
C PRO A 93 7.38 -6.61 -4.79
N ILE A 94 8.67 -6.32 -4.89
CA ILE A 94 9.60 -6.41 -3.77
C ILE A 94 9.54 -5.08 -3.01
N TYR A 95 9.28 -5.13 -1.71
CA TYR A 95 9.35 -3.96 -0.84
C TYR A 95 10.74 -3.83 -0.24
N VAL A 96 11.43 -2.75 -0.56
CA VAL A 96 12.72 -2.40 0.04
C VAL A 96 12.49 -1.26 1.01
N THR A 97 12.59 -1.55 2.29
CA THR A 97 12.36 -0.56 3.35
C THR A 97 13.70 -0.07 3.89
N GLN A 98 13.86 1.26 3.92
CA GLN A 98 14.97 1.92 4.59
C GLN A 98 14.43 2.52 5.90
N THR A 99 14.97 2.07 7.01
CA THR A 99 14.60 2.59 8.33
C THR A 99 15.86 3.02 9.07
N PRO A 100 15.84 4.16 9.77
CA PRO A 100 16.99 4.63 10.56
C PRO A 100 17.15 3.83 11.86
N SER A 101 16.19 2.97 12.20
CA SER A 101 16.17 2.19 13.44
C SER A 101 15.99 0.68 13.14
N THR A 102 16.06 -0.15 14.18
CA THR A 102 15.76 -1.58 14.08
C THR A 102 14.26 -1.87 13.96
N GLN A 103 13.42 -0.92 14.33
CA GLN A 103 11.96 -0.99 14.23
C GLN A 103 11.49 -0.47 12.89
N LEU A 104 10.26 -0.81 12.52
CA LEU A 104 9.57 -0.25 11.37
C LEU A 104 8.52 0.74 11.87
N CYS A 105 8.67 2.01 11.51
CA CYS A 105 7.86 3.08 12.08
C CYS A 105 7.03 3.83 11.03
N ARG A 106 5.99 4.52 11.49
CA ARG A 106 5.27 5.48 10.67
C ARG A 106 6.24 6.50 10.07
N GLY A 107 6.09 6.76 8.78
CA GLY A 107 6.94 7.67 8.03
C GLY A 107 8.18 7.01 7.40
N ASP A 108 8.53 5.79 7.78
CA ASP A 108 9.56 5.03 7.06
C ASP A 108 9.13 4.81 5.61
N ILE A 109 10.07 4.85 4.69
CA ILE A 109 9.81 4.74 3.26
C ILE A 109 10.04 3.30 2.78
N ALA A 110 9.08 2.78 2.06
CA ALA A 110 9.21 1.56 1.27
C ALA A 110 9.35 1.92 -0.21
N GLN A 111 10.38 1.43 -0.86
CA GLN A 111 10.53 1.42 -2.30
C GLN A 111 9.93 0.13 -2.88
N LEU A 112 9.14 0.27 -3.94
CA LEU A 112 8.63 -0.87 -4.69
C LEU A 112 9.56 -1.15 -5.86
N ILE A 113 10.03 -2.37 -5.93
CA ILE A 113 10.89 -2.85 -7.01
C ILE A 113 10.11 -3.91 -7.79
N ASP A 114 10.01 -3.75 -9.09
CA ASP A 114 9.46 -4.78 -9.96
C ASP A 114 10.34 -6.03 -9.92
N ARG A 115 9.73 -7.19 -9.68
CA ARG A 115 10.46 -8.44 -9.49
C ARG A 115 11.18 -8.91 -10.75
N ALA A 116 10.61 -8.68 -11.90
CA ALA A 116 11.15 -9.13 -13.17
C ALA A 116 12.24 -8.21 -13.70
N SER A 117 11.95 -6.92 -13.80
CA SER A 117 12.86 -5.92 -14.36
C SER A 117 13.88 -5.40 -13.35
N ARG A 118 13.63 -5.56 -12.04
CA ARG A 118 14.43 -5.01 -10.93
C ARG A 118 14.47 -3.49 -10.88
N PHE A 119 13.61 -2.81 -11.64
CA PHE A 119 13.50 -1.36 -11.59
C PHE A 119 12.57 -0.88 -10.50
N PRO A 120 12.84 0.31 -9.90
CA PRO A 120 11.90 0.98 -9.01
C PRO A 120 10.62 1.37 -9.76
N ILE A 121 9.47 1.03 -9.19
CA ILE A 121 8.15 1.30 -9.77
C ILE A 121 7.27 2.20 -8.91
N GLY A 122 7.74 2.57 -7.74
CA GLY A 122 7.04 3.48 -6.84
C GLY A 122 7.66 3.51 -5.46
N SER A 123 7.11 4.38 -4.62
CA SER A 123 7.45 4.47 -3.21
C SER A 123 6.23 4.86 -2.39
N CYS A 124 6.22 4.47 -1.12
CA CYS A 124 5.19 4.84 -0.17
C CYS A 124 5.76 4.98 1.23
N ALA A 125 5.01 5.62 2.10
CA ALA A 125 5.34 5.76 3.51
C ALA A 125 4.44 4.85 4.35
N TYR A 126 5.00 4.21 5.36
CA TYR A 126 4.23 3.47 6.35
C TYR A 126 3.35 4.41 7.17
N GLY A 127 2.11 4.00 7.41
CA GLY A 127 1.21 4.62 8.38
C GLY A 127 1.40 4.07 9.79
N ASP A 128 0.40 4.29 10.65
CA ASP A 128 0.37 3.68 11.96
C ASP A 128 0.11 2.17 11.89
N PHE A 129 0.62 1.44 12.88
CA PHE A 129 0.39 0.02 13.03
C PHE A 129 -0.77 -0.23 13.98
N VAL A 130 -1.86 -0.76 13.48
CA VAL A 130 -3.04 -1.10 14.28
C VAL A 130 -2.99 -2.59 14.62
N PRO A 131 -2.81 -2.97 15.90
CA PRO A 131 -2.85 -4.37 16.30
C PRO A 131 -4.28 -4.90 16.26
N TYR A 132 -4.45 -6.08 15.70
CA TYR A 132 -5.67 -6.85 15.69
C TYR A 132 -5.44 -8.15 16.47
N THR A 133 -6.30 -8.45 17.41
CA THR A 133 -6.21 -9.66 18.24
C THR A 133 -7.54 -10.39 18.26
N ARG A 134 -7.49 -11.70 18.45
CA ARG A 134 -8.70 -12.50 18.66
C ARG A 134 -9.24 -12.26 20.07
N ALA A 135 -10.52 -11.97 20.19
CA ALA A 135 -11.19 -11.98 21.48
C ALA A 135 -11.10 -13.40 22.11
N ARG A 136 -10.70 -13.46 23.38
CA ARG A 136 -10.69 -14.71 24.15
C ARG A 136 -12.07 -15.03 24.68
#